data_f28e0dcc5452ad402758ba7077995da1
#
_entry.id   f28e0dcc5452ad402758ba7077995da1
#
_cell.length_a   1.000
_cell.length_b   1.000
_cell.length_c   1.000
_cell.angle_alpha   90.00
_cell.angle_beta   90.00
_cell.angle_gamma   90.00
#
_symmetry.space_group_name_H-M   'P 1'
#
loop_
_entity.id
_entity.type
_entity.pdbx_description
1 polymer ?
#
loop_
_entity_poly.entity_id
_entity_poly.type
_entity_poly.pdbx_seq_one_letter_code
_entity_poly.pdbx_strand_id
1 'polypeptide(L)'
;MLKVLKFGGSSMADAHQLEKVRSIVEADPARRVVVVSAAGKRFKDDHKITDLLYLCHAHLQYGVSCDGIFDMVRSRYLEIRDELGLSTPLEAEFDALRAKMDKGISADELVSRGEYFAARIMADCLGFDFLDSSLWLHFRMDGTVDQEASYQALIHAASGRKVVIPGFYGVMPDGRIRTFSRGGSDITGALA
;
A
#
# COMPACT_ATOMS: atom_id res chain seq x y z
N MET A 1 -5.48 -13.78 -21.88
CA MET A 1 -5.88 -14.03 -20.46
C MET A 1 -5.27 -12.91 -19.62
N LEU A 2 -6.06 -12.25 -18.74
CA LEU A 2 -5.56 -11.26 -17.78
C LEU A 2 -4.61 -11.93 -16.78
N LYS A 3 -3.53 -11.24 -16.39
CA LYS A 3 -2.59 -11.70 -15.37
C LYS A 3 -2.54 -10.71 -14.20
N VAL A 4 -2.63 -11.24 -13.00
CA VAL A 4 -2.41 -10.52 -11.75
C VAL A 4 -0.98 -10.81 -11.28
N LEU A 5 -0.23 -9.78 -10.89
CA LEU A 5 1.10 -9.92 -10.30
C LEU A 5 1.08 -9.35 -8.87
N LYS A 6 1.83 -10.01 -8.00
CA LYS A 6 2.05 -9.49 -6.65
C LYS A 6 3.55 -9.31 -6.39
N PHE A 7 3.92 -8.15 -5.87
CA PHE A 7 5.29 -7.83 -5.48
C PHE A 7 5.40 -7.60 -3.98
N GLY A 8 6.34 -8.29 -3.36
CA GLY A 8 6.61 -8.18 -1.92
C GLY A 8 7.47 -6.97 -1.55
N GLY A 9 7.65 -6.73 -0.26
CA GLY A 9 8.35 -5.56 0.25
C GLY A 9 9.79 -5.40 -0.25
N SER A 10 10.53 -6.49 -0.46
CA SER A 10 11.89 -6.42 -1.03
C SER A 10 11.91 -5.90 -2.46
N SER A 11 10.86 -6.18 -3.24
CA SER A 11 10.70 -5.65 -4.59
C SER A 11 10.23 -4.18 -4.63
N MET A 12 9.81 -3.66 -3.48
CA MET A 12 9.34 -2.29 -3.29
C MET A 12 10.30 -1.45 -2.44
N ALA A 13 11.53 -1.94 -2.17
CA ALA A 13 12.41 -1.36 -1.16
C ALA A 13 13.04 -0.02 -1.56
N ASP A 14 13.31 0.17 -2.83
CA ASP A 14 13.98 1.35 -3.41
C ASP A 14 13.63 1.54 -4.90
N ALA A 15 14.06 2.65 -5.48
CA ALA A 15 13.80 3.01 -6.87
C ALA A 15 14.31 1.96 -7.87
N HIS A 16 15.51 1.41 -7.64
CA HIS A 16 16.08 0.38 -8.51
C HIS A 16 15.23 -0.91 -8.54
N GLN A 17 14.66 -1.30 -7.41
CA GLN A 17 13.75 -2.45 -7.36
C GLN A 17 12.43 -2.14 -8.09
N LEU A 18 11.91 -0.92 -7.97
CA LEU A 18 10.70 -0.51 -8.70
C LEU A 18 10.93 -0.51 -10.21
N GLU A 19 12.09 -0.09 -10.71
CA GLU A 19 12.44 -0.20 -12.14
C GLU A 19 12.46 -1.64 -12.64
N LYS A 20 12.93 -2.59 -11.82
CA LYS A 20 12.85 -4.03 -12.15
C LYS A 20 11.39 -4.50 -12.20
N VAL A 21 10.58 -4.10 -11.23
CA VAL A 21 9.14 -4.41 -11.22
C VAL A 21 8.48 -3.85 -12.50
N ARG A 22 8.77 -2.59 -12.85
CA ARG A 22 8.29 -1.98 -14.09
C ARG A 22 8.66 -2.80 -15.31
N SER A 23 9.93 -3.17 -15.45
CA SER A 23 10.41 -3.99 -16.56
C SER A 23 9.70 -5.34 -16.66
N ILE A 24 9.45 -5.98 -15.51
CA ILE A 24 8.69 -7.23 -15.44
C ILE A 24 7.24 -7.01 -15.90
N VAL A 25 6.57 -5.97 -15.40
CA VAL A 25 5.16 -5.70 -15.75
C VAL A 25 5.02 -5.39 -17.24
N GLU A 26 5.86 -4.51 -17.78
CA GLU A 26 5.81 -4.04 -19.16
C GLU A 26 6.16 -5.14 -20.19
N ALA A 27 6.89 -6.17 -19.79
CA ALA A 27 7.27 -7.28 -20.68
C ALA A 27 6.07 -8.12 -21.20
N ASP A 28 4.87 -7.97 -20.61
CA ASP A 28 3.69 -8.70 -21.06
C ASP A 28 2.42 -7.83 -20.86
N PRO A 29 1.75 -7.43 -21.95
CA PRO A 29 0.55 -6.58 -21.88
C PRO A 29 -0.65 -7.23 -21.19
N ALA A 30 -0.61 -8.53 -20.94
CA ALA A 30 -1.63 -9.24 -20.15
C ALA A 30 -1.52 -8.95 -18.64
N ARG A 31 -0.41 -8.40 -18.16
CA ARG A 31 -0.12 -8.03 -16.77
C ARG A 31 -0.78 -6.70 -16.45
N ARG A 32 -2.04 -6.74 -16.10
CA ARG A 32 -2.88 -5.55 -15.98
C ARG A 32 -3.29 -5.20 -14.54
N VAL A 33 -3.12 -6.12 -13.62
CA VAL A 33 -3.41 -5.92 -12.20
C VAL A 33 -2.11 -6.18 -11.42
N VAL A 34 -1.66 -5.19 -10.67
CA VAL A 34 -0.42 -5.27 -9.90
C VAL A 34 -0.73 -4.98 -8.44
N VAL A 35 -0.47 -5.95 -7.57
CA VAL A 35 -0.63 -5.82 -6.12
C VAL A 35 0.74 -5.63 -5.49
N VAL A 36 0.89 -4.62 -4.64
CA VAL A 36 2.17 -4.29 -4.01
C VAL A 36 2.08 -4.29 -2.48
N SER A 37 3.18 -4.65 -1.84
CA SER A 37 3.41 -4.48 -0.40
C SER A 37 4.05 -3.14 -0.10
N ALA A 38 4.07 -2.75 1.18
CA ALA A 38 4.89 -1.64 1.66
C ALA A 38 6.38 -1.87 1.37
N ALA A 39 7.16 -0.80 1.32
CA ALA A 39 8.60 -0.89 1.10
C ALA A 39 9.30 -1.69 2.22
N GLY A 40 10.06 -2.70 1.79
CA GLY A 40 10.85 -3.55 2.66
C GLY A 40 12.21 -2.93 3.02
N LYS A 41 13.11 -3.77 3.51
CA LYS A 41 14.49 -3.37 3.80
C LYS A 41 15.31 -3.26 2.51
N ARG A 42 16.13 -2.21 2.39
CA ARG A 42 17.13 -2.04 1.32
C ARG A 42 18.40 -2.87 1.58
N PHE A 43 18.74 -3.02 2.89
CA PHE A 43 19.91 -3.76 3.36
C PHE A 43 19.61 -4.40 4.73
N LYS A 44 20.55 -5.19 5.26
CA LYS A 44 20.34 -6.02 6.46
C LYS A 44 19.86 -5.24 7.68
N ASP A 45 20.45 -4.08 7.94
CA ASP A 45 20.20 -3.27 9.15
C ASP A 45 19.16 -2.15 8.92
N ASP A 46 18.51 -2.15 7.76
CA ASP A 46 17.43 -1.20 7.44
C ASP A 46 16.11 -1.61 8.12
N HIS A 47 15.15 -0.69 8.12
CA HIS A 47 13.81 -0.89 8.67
C HIS A 47 12.77 -1.15 7.59
N LYS A 48 11.81 -2.04 7.85
CA LYS A 48 10.61 -2.14 7.03
C LYS A 48 9.69 -0.98 7.37
N ILE A 49 9.03 -0.44 6.35
CA ILE A 49 8.07 0.66 6.55
C ILE A 49 6.92 0.25 7.47
N THR A 50 6.42 -0.98 7.37
CA THR A 50 5.37 -1.47 8.26
C THR A 50 5.81 -1.50 9.73
N ASP A 51 7.06 -1.90 10.01
CA ASP A 51 7.58 -1.92 11.38
C ASP A 51 7.68 -0.49 11.95
N LEU A 52 8.12 0.49 11.14
CA LEU A 52 8.17 1.90 11.53
C LEU A 52 6.76 2.46 11.82
N LEU A 53 5.76 2.11 11.00
CA LEU A 53 4.38 2.57 11.21
C LEU A 53 3.75 1.95 12.47
N TYR A 54 4.02 0.67 12.77
CA TYR A 54 3.63 0.07 14.05
C TYR A 54 4.30 0.78 15.23
N LEU A 55 5.59 1.13 15.11
CA LEU A 55 6.32 1.86 16.14
C LEU A 55 5.75 3.28 16.32
N CYS A 56 5.41 3.98 15.24
CA CYS A 56 4.69 5.26 15.33
C CYS A 56 3.39 5.12 16.12
N HIS A 57 2.57 4.11 15.78
CA HIS A 57 1.31 3.89 16.50
C HIS A 57 1.53 3.62 18.00
N ALA A 58 2.51 2.79 18.33
CA ALA A 58 2.86 2.52 19.73
C ALA A 58 3.27 3.80 20.48
N HIS A 59 4.09 4.67 19.87
CA HIS A 59 4.45 5.96 20.46
C HIS A 59 3.21 6.83 20.70
N LEU A 60 2.29 6.93 19.75
CA LEU A 60 1.06 7.71 19.90
C LEU A 60 0.19 7.21 21.07
N GLN A 61 0.10 5.88 21.26
CA GLN A 61 -0.66 5.28 22.36
C GLN A 61 -0.11 5.66 23.74
N TYR A 62 1.19 5.91 23.85
CA TYR A 62 1.86 6.32 25.09
C TYR A 62 2.07 7.84 25.18
N GLY A 63 1.53 8.63 24.27
CA GLY A 63 1.69 10.09 24.26
C GLY A 63 3.14 10.53 23.99
N VAL A 64 3.94 9.67 23.33
CA VAL A 64 5.33 9.98 22.95
C VAL A 64 5.37 10.44 21.50
N SER A 65 6.20 11.45 21.18
CA SER A 65 6.38 11.88 19.81
C SER A 65 6.92 10.74 18.93
N CYS A 66 6.34 10.59 17.75
CA CYS A 66 6.82 9.68 16.71
C CYS A 66 7.37 10.43 15.49
N ASP A 67 7.61 11.75 15.59
CA ASP A 67 7.98 12.59 14.44
C ASP A 67 9.21 12.05 13.68
N GLY A 68 10.29 11.74 14.39
CA GLY A 68 11.50 11.21 13.75
C GLY A 68 11.26 9.85 13.06
N ILE A 69 10.39 9.00 13.60
CA ILE A 69 10.05 7.70 13.00
C ILE A 69 9.18 7.93 11.75
N PHE A 70 8.21 8.82 11.86
CA PHE A 70 7.34 9.16 10.73
C PHE A 70 8.11 9.83 9.60
N ASP A 71 9.07 10.69 9.91
CA ASP A 71 9.98 11.30 8.94
C ASP A 71 10.81 10.26 8.19
N MET A 72 11.23 9.17 8.84
CA MET A 72 11.90 8.07 8.15
C MET A 72 11.00 7.40 7.10
N VAL A 73 9.71 7.22 7.42
CA VAL A 73 8.72 6.69 6.47
C VAL A 73 8.52 7.66 5.30
N ARG A 74 8.29 8.94 5.61
CA ARG A 74 8.09 10.01 4.62
C ARG A 74 9.30 10.11 3.68
N SER A 75 10.49 10.24 4.23
CA SER A 75 11.73 10.36 3.46
C SER A 75 11.94 9.18 2.52
N ARG A 76 11.70 7.96 2.96
CA ARG A 76 11.83 6.76 2.13
C ARG A 76 10.98 6.84 0.85
N TYR A 77 9.72 7.21 0.97
CA TYR A 77 8.84 7.28 -0.19
C TYR A 77 9.11 8.48 -1.08
N LEU A 78 9.49 9.62 -0.49
CA LEU A 78 9.91 10.79 -1.27
C LEU A 78 11.21 10.50 -2.05
N GLU A 79 12.20 9.87 -1.43
CA GLU A 79 13.44 9.43 -2.09
C GLU A 79 13.14 8.51 -3.29
N ILE A 80 12.32 7.48 -3.11
CA ILE A 80 11.92 6.57 -4.20
C ILE A 80 11.25 7.33 -5.34
N ARG A 81 10.29 8.20 -5.03
CA ARG A 81 9.59 9.03 -6.03
C ARG A 81 10.56 9.90 -6.80
N ASP A 82 11.43 10.61 -6.09
CA ASP A 82 12.34 11.60 -6.68
C ASP A 82 13.43 10.92 -7.53
N GLU A 83 13.99 9.81 -7.08
CA GLU A 83 14.95 9.01 -7.84
C GLU A 83 14.35 8.44 -9.16
N LEU A 84 13.05 8.14 -9.16
CA LEU A 84 12.31 7.71 -10.35
C LEU A 84 11.84 8.88 -11.23
N GLY A 85 12.06 10.12 -10.80
CA GLY A 85 11.61 11.32 -11.52
C GLY A 85 10.09 11.46 -11.62
N LEU A 86 9.35 10.92 -10.64
CA LEU A 86 7.89 10.92 -10.63
C LEU A 86 7.33 12.20 -9.99
N SER A 87 6.07 12.52 -10.30
CA SER A 87 5.39 13.74 -9.83
C SER A 87 4.25 13.48 -8.86
N THR A 88 4.12 12.27 -8.33
CA THR A 88 3.09 11.90 -7.35
C THR A 88 3.12 12.87 -6.16
N PRO A 89 2.00 13.57 -5.84
CA PRO A 89 1.98 14.64 -4.83
C PRO A 89 1.89 14.07 -3.39
N LEU A 90 2.92 13.36 -2.96
CA LEU A 90 2.96 12.65 -1.68
C LEU A 90 3.01 13.58 -0.46
N GLU A 91 3.58 14.76 -0.59
CA GLU A 91 3.78 15.70 0.53
C GLU A 91 2.44 16.04 1.21
N ALA A 92 1.45 16.45 0.42
CA ALA A 92 0.12 16.79 0.94
C ALA A 92 -0.59 15.57 1.57
N GLU A 93 -0.36 14.37 1.02
CA GLU A 93 -0.92 13.13 1.57
C GLU A 93 -0.25 12.76 2.91
N PHE A 94 1.06 12.95 3.05
CA PHE A 94 1.77 12.76 4.32
C PHE A 94 1.35 13.80 5.36
N ASP A 95 1.18 15.05 4.98
CA ASP A 95 0.71 16.10 5.89
C ASP A 95 -0.73 15.82 6.38
N ALA A 96 -1.60 15.35 5.49
CA ALA A 96 -2.95 14.90 5.87
C ALA A 96 -2.93 13.70 6.81
N LEU A 97 -2.04 12.73 6.56
CA LEU A 97 -1.86 11.57 7.46
C LEU A 97 -1.36 12.02 8.83
N ARG A 98 -0.37 12.92 8.89
CA ARG A 98 0.15 13.47 10.15
C ARG A 98 -0.96 14.15 10.96
N ALA A 99 -1.75 15.00 10.31
CA ALA A 99 -2.88 15.67 10.96
C ALA A 99 -3.95 14.66 11.49
N LYS A 100 -4.08 13.51 10.84
CA LYS A 100 -4.97 12.43 11.29
C LYS A 100 -4.38 11.69 12.49
N MET A 101 -3.08 11.46 12.51
CA MET A 101 -2.37 10.88 13.66
C MET A 101 -2.56 11.72 14.91
N ASP A 102 -2.51 13.04 14.82
CA ASP A 102 -2.71 13.97 15.94
C ASP A 102 -4.12 13.93 16.53
N LYS A 103 -5.12 13.58 15.71
CA LYS A 103 -6.53 13.44 16.13
C LYS A 103 -6.87 12.05 16.65
N GLY A 104 -5.95 11.12 16.54
CA GLY A 104 -6.16 9.70 16.83
C GLY A 104 -6.43 8.89 15.57
N ILE A 105 -5.63 7.86 15.35
CA ILE A 105 -5.71 6.94 14.22
C ILE A 105 -5.62 5.50 14.73
N SER A 106 -6.32 4.56 14.10
CA SER A 106 -6.18 3.14 14.42
C SER A 106 -4.86 2.57 13.90
N ALA A 107 -4.39 1.49 14.53
CA ALA A 107 -3.20 0.78 14.05
C ALA A 107 -3.38 0.31 12.62
N ASP A 108 -4.52 -0.30 12.31
CA ASP A 108 -4.83 -0.81 10.97
C ASP A 108 -4.78 0.29 9.92
N GLU A 109 -5.37 1.44 10.20
CA GLU A 109 -5.36 2.56 9.28
C GLU A 109 -3.96 3.13 9.08
N LEU A 110 -3.21 3.35 10.16
CA LEU A 110 -1.85 3.90 10.05
C LEU A 110 -0.92 2.95 9.28
N VAL A 111 -0.93 1.67 9.64
CA VAL A 111 -0.01 0.68 9.04
C VAL A 111 -0.35 0.42 7.57
N SER A 112 -1.64 0.43 7.19
CA SER A 112 -2.07 0.30 5.80
C SER A 112 -1.49 1.37 4.86
N ARG A 113 -1.05 2.52 5.39
CA ARG A 113 -0.47 3.60 4.59
C ARG A 113 0.87 3.23 3.97
N GLY A 114 1.56 2.23 4.51
CA GLY A 114 2.76 1.68 3.88
C GLY A 114 2.47 1.15 2.46
N GLU A 115 1.51 0.26 2.32
CA GLU A 115 1.07 -0.27 1.03
C GLU A 115 0.42 0.80 0.15
N TYR A 116 -0.34 1.70 0.76
CA TYR A 116 -0.97 2.82 0.06
C TYR A 116 0.06 3.68 -0.69
N PHE A 117 1.09 4.18 0.00
CA PHE A 117 2.12 5.02 -0.62
C PHE A 117 2.96 4.25 -1.64
N ALA A 118 3.31 3.00 -1.36
CA ALA A 118 3.99 2.14 -2.32
C ALA A 118 3.19 1.97 -3.63
N ALA A 119 1.87 1.75 -3.51
CA ALA A 119 1.00 1.60 -4.66
C ALA A 119 0.80 2.92 -5.43
N ARG A 120 0.75 4.07 -4.74
CA ARG A 120 0.69 5.39 -5.38
C ARG A 120 1.89 5.63 -6.29
N ILE A 121 3.11 5.37 -5.77
CA ILE A 121 4.35 5.52 -6.53
C ILE A 121 4.39 4.52 -7.69
N MET A 122 4.04 3.25 -7.43
CA MET A 122 4.10 2.22 -8.47
C MET A 122 3.07 2.47 -9.60
N ALA A 123 1.90 3.03 -9.26
CA ALA A 123 0.89 3.41 -10.24
C ALA A 123 1.42 4.50 -11.19
N ASP A 124 2.04 5.55 -10.64
CA ASP A 124 2.68 6.62 -11.42
C ASP A 124 3.84 6.06 -12.26
N CYS A 125 4.69 5.22 -11.68
CA CYS A 125 5.81 4.57 -12.36
C CYS A 125 5.40 3.73 -13.57
N LEU A 126 4.25 3.04 -13.50
CA LEU A 126 3.70 2.20 -14.57
C LEU A 126 2.77 2.96 -15.53
N GLY A 127 2.33 4.17 -15.18
CA GLY A 127 1.23 4.85 -15.87
C GLY A 127 -0.09 4.07 -15.76
N PHE A 128 -0.30 3.36 -14.66
CA PHE A 128 -1.53 2.62 -14.35
C PHE A 128 -2.39 3.43 -13.38
N ASP A 129 -3.68 3.09 -13.33
CA ASP A 129 -4.57 3.70 -12.34
C ASP A 129 -4.28 3.16 -10.95
N PHE A 130 -4.28 4.03 -9.95
CA PHE A 130 -4.28 3.61 -8.55
C PHE A 130 -5.70 3.19 -8.13
N LEU A 131 -5.83 1.99 -7.57
CA LEU A 131 -7.10 1.48 -7.01
C LEU A 131 -6.93 1.15 -5.53
N ASP A 132 -7.44 2.03 -4.66
CA ASP A 132 -7.40 1.82 -3.20
C ASP A 132 -8.16 0.54 -2.82
N SER A 133 -7.56 -0.30 -2.00
CA SER A 133 -8.17 -1.55 -1.54
C SER A 133 -9.41 -1.34 -0.68
N SER A 134 -9.56 -0.20 -0.03
CA SER A 134 -10.79 0.15 0.70
C SER A 134 -12.02 0.33 -0.20
N LEU A 135 -11.83 0.48 -1.50
CA LEU A 135 -12.94 0.64 -2.46
C LEU A 135 -13.52 -0.69 -2.95
N TRP A 136 -12.79 -1.79 -2.75
CA TRP A 136 -13.23 -3.07 -3.30
C TRP A 136 -13.09 -4.26 -2.34
N LEU A 137 -12.10 -4.26 -1.42
CA LEU A 137 -11.88 -5.36 -0.49
C LEU A 137 -12.70 -5.15 0.78
N HIS A 138 -13.80 -5.88 0.87
CA HIS A 138 -14.76 -5.76 1.95
C HIS A 138 -14.57 -6.86 2.99
N PHE A 139 -14.54 -6.47 4.26
CA PHE A 139 -14.61 -7.38 5.39
C PHE A 139 -16.04 -7.45 5.93
N ARG A 140 -16.40 -8.56 6.56
CA ARG A 140 -17.60 -8.71 7.37
C ARG A 140 -17.33 -8.24 8.81
N MET A 141 -18.39 -8.08 9.60
CA MET A 141 -18.26 -7.66 11.01
C MET A 141 -17.44 -8.62 11.86
N ASP A 142 -17.40 -9.90 11.52
CA ASP A 142 -16.56 -10.92 12.19
C ASP A 142 -15.08 -10.87 11.76
N GLY A 143 -14.72 -10.01 10.84
CA GLY A 143 -13.36 -9.82 10.32
C GLY A 143 -12.97 -10.79 9.21
N THR A 144 -13.89 -11.61 8.70
CA THR A 144 -13.68 -12.42 7.50
C THR A 144 -13.89 -11.58 6.24
N VAL A 145 -13.31 -11.99 5.12
CA VAL A 145 -13.51 -11.32 3.83
C VAL A 145 -14.89 -11.66 3.28
N ASP A 146 -15.63 -10.63 2.86
CA ASP A 146 -16.81 -10.81 2.03
C ASP A 146 -16.38 -10.94 0.58
N GLN A 147 -16.14 -12.18 0.15
CA GLN A 147 -15.62 -12.47 -1.18
C GLN A 147 -16.57 -12.01 -2.30
N GLU A 148 -17.86 -12.25 -2.14
CA GLU A 148 -18.85 -11.89 -3.18
C GLU A 148 -18.88 -10.37 -3.39
N ALA A 149 -19.04 -9.60 -2.30
CA ALA A 149 -19.04 -8.14 -2.38
C ALA A 149 -17.70 -7.61 -2.93
N SER A 150 -16.57 -8.20 -2.51
CA SER A 150 -15.24 -7.81 -2.97
C SER A 150 -15.04 -8.06 -4.46
N TYR A 151 -15.45 -9.24 -4.97
CA TYR A 151 -15.31 -9.56 -6.40
C TYR A 151 -16.19 -8.64 -7.27
N GLN A 152 -17.42 -8.39 -6.88
CA GLN A 152 -18.31 -7.50 -7.63
C GLN A 152 -17.74 -6.07 -7.66
N ALA A 153 -17.25 -5.57 -6.54
CA ALA A 153 -16.64 -4.25 -6.46
C ALA A 153 -15.35 -4.16 -7.30
N LEU A 154 -14.49 -5.20 -7.25
CA LEU A 154 -13.24 -5.22 -8.03
C LEU A 154 -13.52 -5.29 -9.53
N ILE A 155 -14.43 -6.15 -9.97
CA ILE A 155 -14.82 -6.25 -11.39
C ILE A 155 -15.31 -4.89 -11.88
N HIS A 156 -16.15 -4.22 -11.10
CA HIS A 156 -16.65 -2.90 -11.47
C HIS A 156 -15.54 -1.85 -11.56
N ALA A 157 -14.63 -1.82 -10.57
CA ALA A 157 -13.58 -0.81 -10.47
C ALA A 157 -12.41 -1.02 -11.44
N ALA A 158 -12.07 -2.28 -11.77
CA ALA A 158 -10.88 -2.61 -12.57
C ALA A 158 -11.20 -3.01 -14.03
N SER A 159 -12.49 -3.15 -14.40
CA SER A 159 -12.87 -3.61 -15.74
C SER A 159 -12.27 -2.71 -16.84
N GLY A 160 -11.58 -3.33 -17.80
CA GLY A 160 -10.96 -2.63 -18.91
C GLY A 160 -9.71 -1.81 -18.56
N ARG A 161 -9.35 -1.68 -17.30
CA ARG A 161 -8.27 -0.83 -16.79
C ARG A 161 -7.00 -1.63 -16.51
N LYS A 162 -5.88 -0.90 -16.40
CA LYS A 162 -4.63 -1.38 -15.80
C LYS A 162 -4.52 -0.71 -14.43
N VAL A 163 -4.42 -1.50 -13.37
CA VAL A 163 -4.49 -0.98 -12.00
C VAL A 163 -3.33 -1.44 -11.13
N VAL A 164 -2.91 -0.56 -10.20
CA VAL A 164 -2.05 -0.91 -9.08
C VAL A 164 -2.87 -0.84 -7.81
N ILE A 165 -2.81 -1.90 -7.03
CA ILE A 165 -3.61 -2.12 -5.82
C ILE A 165 -2.67 -2.22 -4.61
N PRO A 166 -2.87 -1.42 -3.55
CA PRO A 166 -2.17 -1.65 -2.29
C PRO A 166 -2.68 -2.96 -1.65
N GLY A 167 -1.77 -3.86 -1.30
CA GLY A 167 -2.12 -5.09 -0.59
C GLY A 167 -2.46 -4.87 0.88
N PHE A 168 -2.70 -5.97 1.62
CA PHE A 168 -2.73 -6.03 3.08
C PHE A 168 -3.99 -5.52 3.77
N TYR A 169 -4.82 -4.65 3.22
CA TYR A 169 -5.97 -4.06 3.89
C TYR A 169 -7.22 -3.97 3.01
N GLY A 170 -8.34 -3.75 3.65
CA GLY A 170 -9.65 -3.45 3.06
C GLY A 170 -10.48 -2.63 4.02
N VAL A 171 -11.80 -2.64 3.85
CA VAL A 171 -12.75 -1.84 4.61
C VAL A 171 -13.78 -2.70 5.32
N MET A 172 -14.09 -2.35 6.57
CA MET A 172 -15.17 -2.90 7.37
C MET A 172 -16.52 -2.26 7.00
N PRO A 173 -17.67 -2.88 7.32
CA PRO A 173 -19.00 -2.31 7.04
C PRO A 173 -19.24 -0.93 7.69
N ASP A 174 -18.53 -0.62 8.77
CA ASP A 174 -18.60 0.68 9.46
C ASP A 174 -17.63 1.74 8.88
N GLY A 175 -16.96 1.41 7.75
CA GLY A 175 -16.01 2.30 7.06
C GLY A 175 -14.61 2.31 7.64
N ARG A 176 -14.32 1.58 8.72
CA ARG A 176 -12.96 1.50 9.28
C ARG A 176 -12.07 0.64 8.40
N ILE A 177 -10.81 1.04 8.27
CA ILE A 177 -9.78 0.21 7.63
C ILE A 177 -9.47 -1.00 8.53
N ARG A 178 -9.31 -2.16 7.89
CA ARG A 178 -8.88 -3.38 8.52
C ARG A 178 -7.74 -4.01 7.75
N THR A 179 -6.69 -4.44 8.48
CA THR A 179 -5.57 -5.17 7.90
C THR A 179 -5.72 -6.67 8.12
N PHE A 180 -5.10 -7.47 7.24
CA PHE A 180 -4.92 -8.90 7.48
C PHE A 180 -3.86 -9.13 8.55
N SER A 181 -4.01 -10.19 9.34
CA SER A 181 -3.07 -10.50 10.42
C SER A 181 -1.70 -11.00 9.92
N ARG A 182 -1.66 -11.72 8.78
CA ARG A 182 -0.45 -12.23 8.11
C ARG A 182 -0.68 -12.40 6.62
N GLY A 183 0.41 -12.24 5.83
CA GLY A 183 0.39 -12.52 4.39
C GLY A 183 -0.63 -11.70 3.60
N GLY A 184 -1.07 -10.56 4.13
CA GLY A 184 -2.21 -9.82 3.60
C GLY A 184 -2.07 -9.40 2.16
N SER A 185 -0.87 -9.00 1.71
CA SER A 185 -0.66 -8.67 0.30
C SER A 185 -0.72 -9.89 -0.62
N ASP A 186 -0.35 -11.08 -0.13
CA ASP A 186 -0.51 -12.33 -0.89
C ASP A 186 -1.98 -12.72 -0.98
N ILE A 187 -2.73 -12.56 0.12
CA ILE A 187 -4.19 -12.77 0.14
C ILE A 187 -4.87 -11.78 -0.82
N THR A 188 -4.51 -10.51 -0.76
CA THR A 188 -5.03 -9.49 -1.69
C THR A 188 -4.75 -9.88 -3.15
N GLY A 189 -3.52 -10.33 -3.45
CA GLY A 189 -3.15 -10.78 -4.79
C GLY A 189 -3.87 -12.04 -5.26
N ALA A 190 -4.26 -12.92 -4.34
CA ALA A 190 -5.03 -14.12 -4.65
C ALA A 190 -6.52 -13.83 -4.86
N LEU A 191 -7.04 -12.75 -4.27
CA LEU A 191 -8.42 -12.30 -4.43
C LEU A 191 -8.61 -11.42 -5.68
N ALA A 192 -7.53 -10.76 -6.13
CA ALA A 192 -7.53 -9.88 -7.29
C ALA A 192 -7.36 -10.65 -8.61
#